data_caa75eebe7036f2c9c7d0c79ae2cf125
#
_entry.id   caa75eebe7036f2c9c7d0c79ae2cf125
#
_cell.length_a   1.000
_cell.length_b   1.000
_cell.length_c   1.000
_cell.angle_alpha   90.00
_cell.angle_beta   90.00
_cell.angle_gamma   90.00
#
_symmetry.space_group_name_H-M   'P 1'
#
loop_
_entity.id
_entity.type
_entity.pdbx_description
1 polymer ?
#
loop_
_entity_poly.entity_id
_entity_poly.type
_entity_poly.pdbx_seq_one_letter_code
_entity_poly.pdbx_strand_id
1 'polypeptide(L)' 'MTNRVKIEILGAEYTIATPEEEEYVRRLAREIDAQVSQLLD' A
#
# COMPACT_ATOMS: atom_id res chain seq x y z
N MET A 1 -16.46 -0.41 9.98
CA MET A 1 -16.16 -1.73 9.44
C MET A 1 -14.74 -1.81 8.96
N THR A 2 -14.12 -2.97 9.11
CA THR A 2 -12.75 -3.17 8.69
C THR A 2 -12.71 -3.70 7.27
N ASN A 3 -11.92 -3.07 6.43
CA ASN A 3 -11.71 -3.50 5.06
C ASN A 3 -10.37 -4.22 4.96
N ARG A 4 -10.33 -5.23 4.11
CA ARG A 4 -9.08 -5.92 3.81
C ARG A 4 -8.63 -5.46 2.43
N VAL A 5 -7.49 -4.82 2.41
CA VAL A 5 -6.96 -4.25 1.16
C VAL A 5 -5.66 -4.96 0.82
N LYS A 6 -5.59 -5.44 -0.41
CA LYS A 6 -4.36 -6.08 -0.89
C LYS A 6 -3.53 -5.02 -1.61
N ILE A 7 -2.30 -4.84 -1.16
CA ILE A 7 -1.38 -3.87 -1.76
C ILE A 7 -0.09 -4.57 -2.16
N GLU A 8 0.62 -3.96 -3.09
CA GLU A 8 1.90 -4.46 -3.54
C GLU A 8 2.96 -3.39 -3.37
N ILE A 9 4.04 -3.74 -2.68
CA ILE A 9 5.16 -2.83 -2.47
C ILE A 9 6.44 -3.57 -2.85
N LEU A 10 7.18 -3.04 -3.81
CA LEU A 10 8.45 -3.60 -4.27
C LEU A 10 8.33 -5.07 -4.68
N GLY A 11 7.22 -5.41 -5.33
CA GLY A 11 7.02 -6.77 -5.81
C GLY A 11 6.50 -7.75 -4.77
N ALA A 12 6.28 -7.30 -3.53
CA ALA A 12 5.74 -8.15 -2.48
C ALA A 12 4.30 -7.75 -2.18
N GLU A 13 3.42 -8.73 -2.04
CA GLU A 13 2.03 -8.48 -1.73
C GLU A 13 1.79 -8.49 -0.23
N TYR A 14 0.98 -7.55 0.22
CA TYR A 14 0.57 -7.44 1.62
C TYR A 14 -0.92 -7.27 1.70
N THR A 15 -1.53 -7.87 2.72
CA THR A 15 -2.95 -7.66 3.00
C THR A 15 -3.06 -6.88 4.29
N ILE A 16 -3.72 -5.74 4.21
CA ILE A 16 -3.87 -4.83 5.35
C ILE A 16 -5.33 -4.78 5.77
N ALA A 17 -5.58 -4.97 7.07
CA ALA A 17 -6.92 -4.79 7.61
C ALA A 17 -7.00 -3.38 8.18
N THR A 18 -7.91 -2.57 7.66
CA THR A 18 -8.00 -1.17 8.03
C THR A 18 -9.46 -0.71 7.94
N PRO A 19 -9.88 0.22 8.81
CA PRO A 19 -11.20 0.83 8.69
C PRO A 19 -11.27 1.87 7.56
N GLU A 20 -10.13 2.21 6.98
CA GLU A 20 -10.08 3.19 5.92
C GLU A 20 -10.59 2.64 4.59
N GLU A 21 -10.89 3.54 3.65
CA GLU A 21 -11.33 3.13 2.33
C GLU A 21 -10.18 2.52 1.55
N GLU A 22 -10.53 1.53 0.71
CA GLU A 22 -9.54 0.84 -0.10
C GLU A 22 -8.73 1.78 -0.97
N GLU A 23 -9.41 2.74 -1.57
CA GLU A 23 -8.75 3.70 -2.45
C GLU A 23 -7.70 4.53 -1.73
N TYR A 24 -8.01 4.91 -0.49
CA TYR A 24 -7.07 5.67 0.32
C TYR A 24 -5.81 4.85 0.64
N VAL A 25 -6.03 3.60 1.02
CA VAL A 25 -4.92 2.71 1.37
C VAL A 25 -4.04 2.44 0.15
N ARG A 26 -4.66 2.23 -1.00
CA ARG A 26 -3.91 1.99 -2.23
C ARG A 26 -3.07 3.20 -2.63
N ARG A 27 -3.59 4.39 -2.40
CA ARG A 27 -2.85 5.62 -2.69
C ARG A 27 -1.64 5.73 -1.79
N LEU A 28 -1.79 5.43 -0.51
CA LEU A 28 -0.68 5.46 0.43
C LEU A 28 0.39 4.44 0.06
N ALA A 29 -0.04 3.24 -0.32
CA ALA A 29 0.89 2.19 -0.71
C ALA A 29 1.70 2.61 -1.93
N ARG A 30 1.06 3.28 -2.88
CA ARG A 30 1.72 3.75 -4.08
C ARG A 30 2.77 4.81 -3.76
N GLU A 31 2.47 5.70 -2.82
CA GLU A 31 3.42 6.72 -2.40
C GLU A 31 4.62 6.11 -1.71
N ILE A 32 4.38 5.14 -0.84
CA ILE A 32 5.46 4.45 -0.14
C ILE A 32 6.36 3.74 -1.13
N ASP A 33 5.76 3.04 -2.08
CA ASP A 33 6.50 2.31 -3.10
C ASP A 33 7.40 3.26 -3.90
N ALA A 34 6.88 4.40 -4.28
CA ALA A 34 7.63 5.37 -5.05
C ALA A 34 8.82 5.93 -4.26
N GLN A 35 8.61 6.23 -2.97
CA GLN A 35 9.67 6.76 -2.14
C GLN A 35 10.77 5.74 -1.90
N VAL A 36 10.38 4.50 -1.63
CA VAL A 36 11.37 3.44 -1.40
C VAL A 36 12.15 3.15 -2.68
N SER A 37 11.47 3.18 -3.83
CA SER A 37 12.13 2.98 -5.11
C SER A 37 13.19 4.05 -5.36
N GLN A 38 12.91 5.29 -4.97
CA GLN A 38 13.88 6.37 -5.10
C GLN A 38 15.11 6.14 -4.24
N LEU A 39 14.90 5.62 -3.05
CA LEU A 39 16.01 5.37 -2.14
C LEU A 39 16.91 4.25 -2.63
N LEU A 40 16.33 3.28 -3.32
CA LEU A 40 17.07 2.13 -3.82
C LEU A 40 17.76 2.40 -5.16
N ASP A 41 17.35 3.42 -5.84
CA ASP A 41 17.85 3.74 -7.19
C ASP A 41 19.25 4.40 -7.18
#